data_32c9c8131106b0dbaf538d8c7fa9ae8e
#
_entry.id   32c9c8131106b0dbaf538d8c7fa9ae8e
#
_cell.length_a   1.000
_cell.length_b   1.000
_cell.length_c   1.000
_cell.angle_alpha   90.00
_cell.angle_beta   90.00
_cell.angle_gamma   90.00
#
_symmetry.space_group_name_H-M   'P 1'
#
loop_
_entity.id
_entity.type
_entity.pdbx_description
1 polymer ?
#
loop_
_entity_poly.entity_id
_entity_poly.type
_entity_poly.pdbx_seq_one_letter_code
_entity_poly.pdbx_strand_id
1 'polypeptide(L)'
;MPELVTVPISYFEFAVDYERPEFRLWMDRALIVQAIFDALKPWEPRIDDVDAITTGKASEQGFTIQLPLKRVSFFFGPASCKFTRENVDWQSAAETIAIFDAALSALIQSSGAAMGPKNTVVSLHLQPKSLPFIALLTPFVAPQLAALDSEPVMTMAAVAKWAHHKVTIDGSGVLANAIFLRFEREFPSAATYDEIAAQLRKDEEDLFKILGVEEDRG
;
A
#
# COMPACT_ATOMS: atom_id res chain seq x y z
N MET A 1 -0.88 -29.86 5.09
CA MET A 1 -0.43 -28.74 5.93
C MET A 1 -0.19 -27.58 4.97
N PRO A 2 -0.47 -26.33 5.35
CA PRO A 2 -0.15 -25.19 4.51
C PRO A 2 1.38 -25.09 4.31
N GLU A 3 1.80 -24.52 3.18
CA GLU A 3 3.20 -24.21 2.92
C GLU A 3 3.62 -22.99 3.76
N LEU A 4 4.77 -23.09 4.42
CA LEU A 4 5.33 -21.97 5.17
C LEU A 4 6.00 -20.99 4.20
N VAL A 5 5.68 -19.70 4.36
CA VAL A 5 6.26 -18.61 3.57
C VAL A 5 6.88 -17.55 4.46
N THR A 6 7.93 -16.93 3.99
CA THR A 6 8.43 -15.66 4.54
C THR A 6 7.93 -14.51 3.68
N VAL A 7 7.84 -13.30 4.25
CA VAL A 7 7.45 -12.06 3.58
C VAL A 7 8.62 -11.07 3.59
N PRO A 8 9.66 -11.28 2.75
CA PRO A 8 10.87 -10.45 2.77
C PRO A 8 10.63 -9.01 2.31
N ILE A 9 9.62 -8.79 1.48
CA ILE A 9 9.26 -7.46 0.99
C ILE A 9 7.75 -7.29 1.14
N SER A 10 7.36 -6.23 1.80
CA SER A 10 5.96 -5.78 1.87
C SER A 10 5.88 -4.28 1.59
N TYR A 11 4.77 -3.85 1.01
CA TYR A 11 4.50 -2.46 0.68
C TYR A 11 3.03 -2.16 0.97
N PHE A 12 2.81 -1.07 1.63
CA PHE A 12 1.48 -0.55 1.92
C PHE A 12 1.32 0.85 1.35
N GLU A 13 0.23 1.07 0.65
CA GLU A 13 -0.19 2.39 0.17
C GLU A 13 -1.59 2.68 0.69
N PHE A 14 -1.77 3.89 1.16
CA PHE A 14 -3.05 4.45 1.54
C PHE A 14 -3.21 5.78 0.83
N ALA A 15 -4.27 5.94 0.07
CA ALA A 15 -4.60 7.18 -0.63
C ALA A 15 -5.97 7.68 -0.20
N VAL A 16 -6.11 8.98 -0.06
CA VAL A 16 -7.40 9.65 0.18
C VAL A 16 -7.61 10.67 -0.91
N ASP A 17 -8.67 10.50 -1.68
CA ASP A 17 -9.10 11.50 -2.63
C ASP A 17 -9.82 12.64 -1.90
N TYR A 18 -9.69 13.87 -2.38
CA TYR A 18 -10.47 14.97 -1.82
C TYR A 18 -11.84 15.05 -2.52
N GLU A 19 -12.89 15.45 -1.80
CA GLU A 19 -14.21 15.67 -2.39
C GLU A 19 -14.19 16.70 -3.51
N ARG A 20 -13.25 17.63 -3.44
CA ARG A 20 -12.97 18.65 -4.46
C ARG A 20 -11.48 18.98 -4.46
N PRO A 21 -10.91 19.44 -5.60
CA PRO A 21 -9.50 19.82 -5.65
C PRO A 21 -9.15 20.91 -4.61
N GLU A 22 -8.04 20.70 -3.88
CA GLU A 22 -7.56 21.59 -2.84
C GLU A 22 -6.39 22.43 -3.35
N PHE A 23 -6.72 23.57 -3.98
CA PHE A 23 -5.71 24.47 -4.56
C PHE A 23 -4.91 25.28 -3.53
N ARG A 24 -5.32 25.30 -2.25
CA ARG A 24 -4.53 25.91 -1.17
C ARG A 24 -3.18 25.21 -1.00
N LEU A 25 -3.08 23.94 -1.37
CA LEU A 25 -1.81 23.21 -1.43
C LEU A 25 -0.77 23.84 -2.37
N TRP A 26 -1.19 24.69 -3.30
CA TRP A 26 -0.29 25.50 -4.12
C TRP A 26 -0.03 26.89 -3.55
N MET A 27 -1.12 27.56 -3.10
CA MET A 27 -1.05 28.97 -2.68
C MET A 27 -0.43 29.12 -1.28
N ASP A 28 -0.81 28.23 -0.35
CA ASP A 28 -0.41 28.27 1.05
C ASP A 28 0.58 27.14 1.40
N ARG A 29 1.28 26.62 0.40
CA ARG A 29 2.13 25.41 0.51
C ARG A 29 3.07 25.47 1.73
N ALA A 30 3.78 26.56 1.93
CA ALA A 30 4.75 26.68 3.01
C ALA A 30 4.11 26.52 4.39
N LEU A 31 2.91 27.08 4.60
CA LEU A 31 2.17 26.97 5.86
C LEU A 31 1.67 25.55 6.09
N ILE A 32 1.18 24.89 5.02
CA ILE A 32 0.66 23.52 5.11
C ILE A 32 1.82 22.54 5.35
N VAL A 33 2.93 22.68 4.62
CA VAL A 33 4.16 21.88 4.85
C VAL A 33 4.64 22.05 6.30
N GLN A 34 4.70 23.29 6.81
CA GLN A 34 5.11 23.55 8.19
C GLN A 34 4.19 22.85 9.20
N ALA A 35 2.86 22.93 9.01
CA ALA A 35 1.91 22.29 9.91
C ALA A 35 2.07 20.76 9.94
N ILE A 36 2.23 20.14 8.77
CA ILE A 36 2.44 18.69 8.67
C ILE A 36 3.80 18.30 9.26
N PHE A 37 4.86 19.05 8.93
CA PHE A 37 6.19 18.82 9.47
C PHE A 37 6.20 18.90 11.01
N ASP A 38 5.52 19.88 11.58
CA ASP A 38 5.40 20.03 13.03
C ASP A 38 4.62 18.85 13.68
N ALA A 39 3.57 18.37 13.02
CA ALA A 39 2.81 17.22 13.49
C ALA A 39 3.64 15.91 13.44
N LEU A 40 4.58 15.82 12.50
CA LEU A 40 5.45 14.65 12.35
C LEU A 40 6.71 14.68 13.24
N LYS A 41 6.97 15.74 14.02
CA LYS A 41 8.14 15.86 14.92
C LYS A 41 8.43 14.64 15.79
N PRO A 42 7.44 13.90 16.35
CA PRO A 42 7.72 12.70 17.11
C PRO A 42 8.48 11.61 16.34
N TRP A 43 8.47 11.65 15.01
CA TRP A 43 9.16 10.70 14.12
C TRP A 43 10.38 11.32 13.41
N GLU A 44 10.85 12.47 13.88
CA GLU A 44 12.10 13.11 13.48
C GLU A 44 12.24 13.41 11.98
N PRO A 45 11.26 14.12 11.33
CA PRO A 45 11.39 14.52 9.95
C PRO A 45 12.57 15.50 9.81
N ARG A 46 13.24 15.46 8.66
CA ARG A 46 14.32 16.40 8.32
C ARG A 46 13.88 17.34 7.22
N ILE A 47 14.41 18.55 7.20
CA ILE A 47 14.07 19.52 6.15
C ILE A 47 14.51 19.01 4.76
N ASP A 48 15.60 18.26 4.69
CA ASP A 48 16.12 17.69 3.44
C ASP A 48 15.25 16.53 2.90
N ASP A 49 14.30 16.03 3.71
CA ASP A 49 13.36 14.99 3.34
C ASP A 49 12.04 15.59 2.79
N VAL A 50 11.99 16.91 2.54
CA VAL A 50 10.82 17.62 2.00
C VAL A 50 11.13 18.10 0.58
N ASP A 51 10.39 17.55 -0.40
CA ASP A 51 10.55 17.91 -1.81
C ASP A 51 9.29 18.54 -2.39
N ALA A 52 9.46 19.57 -3.22
CA ALA A 52 8.37 20.18 -3.98
C ALA A 52 8.32 19.62 -5.40
N ILE A 53 7.17 19.11 -5.81
CA ILE A 53 6.91 18.64 -7.17
C ILE A 53 6.17 19.73 -7.93
N THR A 54 6.86 20.43 -8.84
CA THR A 54 6.32 21.58 -9.57
C THR A 54 6.17 21.34 -11.07
N THR A 55 6.56 20.15 -11.54
CA THR A 55 6.49 19.73 -12.96
C THR A 55 5.38 18.72 -13.19
N GLY A 56 4.98 18.53 -14.44
CA GLY A 56 3.92 17.60 -14.80
C GLY A 56 2.54 18.25 -14.85
N LYS A 57 1.50 17.41 -14.86
CA LYS A 57 0.10 17.87 -14.83
C LYS A 57 -0.22 18.46 -13.46
N ALA A 58 -1.22 19.33 -13.40
CA ALA A 58 -1.66 19.94 -12.15
C ALA A 58 -1.99 18.92 -11.04
N SER A 59 -2.59 17.78 -11.39
CA SER A 59 -2.88 16.69 -10.45
C SER A 59 -1.67 15.95 -9.90
N GLU A 60 -0.52 16.08 -10.58
CA GLU A 60 0.76 15.43 -10.22
C GLU A 60 1.68 16.36 -9.42
N GLN A 61 1.35 17.66 -9.39
CA GLN A 61 2.10 18.66 -8.62
C GLN A 61 1.72 18.58 -7.14
N GLY A 62 2.65 18.98 -6.28
CA GLY A 62 2.43 18.94 -4.85
C GLY A 62 3.75 19.00 -4.08
N PHE A 63 3.80 18.26 -2.99
CA PHE A 63 5.05 18.06 -2.23
C PHE A 63 5.07 16.68 -1.61
N THR A 64 6.27 16.21 -1.31
CA THR A 64 6.50 14.97 -0.55
C THR A 64 7.17 15.28 0.77
N ILE A 65 6.89 14.46 1.77
CA ILE A 65 7.64 14.41 3.03
C ILE A 65 8.03 12.95 3.24
N GLN A 66 9.30 12.71 3.53
CA GLN A 66 9.80 11.37 3.80
C GLN A 66 10.19 11.22 5.27
N LEU A 67 10.02 10.03 5.81
CA LEU A 67 10.53 9.60 7.10
C LEU A 67 11.41 8.35 6.87
N PRO A 68 12.67 8.52 6.46
CA PRO A 68 13.52 7.40 6.01
C PRO A 68 13.72 6.32 7.08
N LEU A 69 13.85 6.71 8.36
CA LEU A 69 14.00 5.78 9.49
C LEU A 69 12.76 4.93 9.73
N LYS A 70 11.59 5.39 9.27
CA LYS A 70 10.30 4.68 9.36
C LYS A 70 9.90 4.04 8.03
N ARG A 71 10.69 4.25 6.97
CA ARG A 71 10.39 3.80 5.59
C ARG A 71 9.02 4.29 5.13
N VAL A 72 8.70 5.52 5.46
CA VAL A 72 7.42 6.17 5.17
C VAL A 72 7.65 7.32 4.20
N SER A 73 6.76 7.46 3.24
CA SER A 73 6.70 8.60 2.34
C SER A 73 5.27 9.11 2.23
N PHE A 74 5.12 10.42 2.22
CA PHE A 74 3.87 11.11 1.95
C PHE A 74 3.95 11.87 0.64
N PHE A 75 2.86 11.88 -0.10
CA PHE A 75 2.62 12.80 -1.20
C PHE A 75 1.34 13.59 -0.92
N PHE A 76 1.39 14.88 -1.10
CA PHE A 76 0.26 15.80 -0.95
C PHE A 76 0.09 16.59 -2.24
N GLY A 77 -0.90 16.22 -3.02
CA GLY A 77 -1.27 16.88 -4.27
C GLY A 77 -2.65 17.55 -4.17
N PRO A 78 -3.07 18.33 -5.17
CA PRO A 78 -4.34 19.04 -5.13
C PRO A 78 -5.58 18.14 -5.25
N ALA A 79 -5.44 16.93 -5.77
CA ALA A 79 -6.55 15.99 -5.94
C ALA A 79 -6.65 14.95 -4.81
N SER A 80 -5.50 14.59 -4.22
CA SER A 80 -5.41 13.51 -3.23
C SER A 80 -4.16 13.65 -2.39
N CYS A 81 -4.14 12.98 -1.26
CA CYS A 81 -2.91 12.67 -0.55
C CYS A 81 -2.67 11.16 -0.55
N LYS A 82 -1.39 10.79 -0.53
CA LYS A 82 -0.94 9.41 -0.54
C LYS A 82 0.10 9.20 0.54
N PHE A 83 -0.06 8.12 1.26
CA PHE A 83 0.87 7.60 2.24
C PHE A 83 1.40 6.25 1.75
N THR A 84 2.68 6.02 1.89
CA THR A 84 3.31 4.74 1.58
C THR A 84 4.23 4.31 2.71
N ARG A 85 4.29 3.01 2.96
CA ARG A 85 5.24 2.41 3.90
C ARG A 85 5.78 1.11 3.32
N GLU A 86 7.09 0.94 3.41
CA GLU A 86 7.78 -0.31 3.04
C GLU A 86 8.03 -1.18 4.27
N ASN A 87 8.12 -2.49 4.04
CA ASN A 87 8.38 -3.51 5.07
C ASN A 87 7.43 -3.38 6.27
N VAL A 88 6.15 -3.35 5.96
CA VAL A 88 5.07 -3.27 6.95
C VAL A 88 4.86 -4.65 7.55
N ASP A 89 4.76 -4.71 8.88
CA ASP A 89 4.22 -5.83 9.62
C ASP A 89 3.01 -5.38 10.46
N TRP A 90 2.19 -6.32 10.87
CA TRP A 90 1.00 -5.99 11.67
C TRP A 90 1.34 -5.55 13.10
N GLN A 91 2.55 -5.81 13.58
CA GLN A 91 3.02 -5.34 14.89
C GLN A 91 3.26 -3.83 14.87
N SER A 92 3.67 -3.28 13.73
CA SER A 92 3.87 -1.85 13.51
C SER A 92 2.61 -1.09 13.06
N ALA A 93 1.44 -1.76 12.97
CA ALA A 93 0.21 -1.14 12.47
C ALA A 93 -0.23 0.09 13.28
N ALA A 94 -0.15 0.02 14.61
CA ALA A 94 -0.52 1.16 15.48
C ALA A 94 0.38 2.38 15.24
N GLU A 95 1.69 2.19 15.08
CA GLU A 95 2.62 3.28 14.73
C GLU A 95 2.31 3.82 13.33
N THR A 96 2.03 2.95 12.37
CA THR A 96 1.67 3.34 11.00
C THR A 96 0.44 4.24 10.99
N ILE A 97 -0.61 3.84 11.71
CA ILE A 97 -1.85 4.62 11.87
C ILE A 97 -1.56 5.97 12.52
N ALA A 98 -0.76 5.99 13.60
CA ALA A 98 -0.45 7.23 14.32
C ALA A 98 0.32 8.25 13.45
N ILE A 99 1.31 7.78 12.68
CA ILE A 99 2.07 8.62 11.74
C ILE A 99 1.14 9.21 10.69
N PHE A 100 0.29 8.38 10.09
CA PHE A 100 -0.62 8.80 9.03
C PHE A 100 -1.70 9.76 9.56
N ASP A 101 -2.32 9.44 10.70
CA ASP A 101 -3.35 10.27 11.31
C ASP A 101 -2.81 11.66 11.68
N ALA A 102 -1.60 11.75 12.21
CA ALA A 102 -0.95 13.03 12.52
C ALA A 102 -0.79 13.89 11.25
N ALA A 103 -0.28 13.31 10.17
CA ALA A 103 -0.07 14.02 8.91
C ALA A 103 -1.39 14.47 8.28
N LEU A 104 -2.39 13.57 8.24
CA LEU A 104 -3.69 13.86 7.64
C LEU A 104 -4.49 14.88 8.45
N SER A 105 -4.48 14.78 9.78
CA SER A 105 -5.12 15.74 10.66
C SER A 105 -4.51 17.15 10.51
N ALA A 106 -3.19 17.26 10.41
CA ALA A 106 -2.51 18.54 10.17
C ALA A 106 -2.86 19.11 8.78
N LEU A 107 -2.94 18.27 7.75
CA LEU A 107 -3.38 18.66 6.42
C LEU A 107 -4.82 19.25 6.48
N ILE A 108 -5.76 18.52 7.07
CA ILE A 108 -7.18 18.95 7.18
C ILE A 108 -7.28 20.29 7.92
N GLN A 109 -6.58 20.42 9.05
CA GLN A 109 -6.62 21.64 9.88
C GLN A 109 -6.01 22.85 9.16
N SER A 110 -4.93 22.66 8.41
CA SER A 110 -4.22 23.76 7.74
C SER A 110 -4.83 24.14 6.40
N SER A 111 -5.35 23.17 5.62
CA SER A 111 -5.93 23.44 4.30
C SER A 111 -7.45 23.55 4.29
N GLY A 112 -8.15 22.91 5.24
CA GLY A 112 -9.61 22.78 5.22
C GLY A 112 -10.10 21.74 4.21
N ALA A 113 -9.22 20.86 3.73
CA ALA A 113 -9.57 19.84 2.74
C ALA A 113 -10.67 18.89 3.25
N ALA A 114 -11.69 18.68 2.44
CA ALA A 114 -12.73 17.68 2.69
C ALA A 114 -12.31 16.34 2.10
N MET A 115 -12.30 15.30 2.94
CA MET A 115 -11.82 13.97 2.56
C MET A 115 -12.93 13.14 1.93
N GLY A 116 -12.63 12.56 0.77
CA GLY A 116 -13.49 11.65 0.04
C GLY A 116 -13.15 10.17 0.30
N PRO A 117 -13.35 9.29 -0.69
CA PRO A 117 -13.06 7.87 -0.57
C PRO A 117 -11.59 7.58 -0.23
N LYS A 118 -11.38 6.46 0.45
CA LYS A 118 -10.06 5.98 0.85
C LYS A 118 -9.72 4.72 0.05
N ASN A 119 -8.51 4.68 -0.48
CA ASN A 119 -8.02 3.56 -1.27
C ASN A 119 -6.79 2.96 -0.61
N THR A 120 -6.74 1.65 -0.53
CA THR A 120 -5.59 0.93 0.02
C THR A 120 -5.01 -0.04 -0.99
N VAL A 121 -3.70 -0.19 -0.97
CA VAL A 121 -2.97 -1.21 -1.71
C VAL A 121 -2.00 -1.88 -0.75
N VAL A 122 -2.08 -3.20 -0.68
CA VAL A 122 -1.08 -4.03 0.00
C VAL A 122 -0.40 -4.89 -1.06
N SER A 123 0.93 -4.89 -1.06
CA SER A 123 1.74 -5.74 -1.93
C SER A 123 2.72 -6.53 -1.08
N LEU A 124 2.72 -7.85 -1.27
CA LEU A 124 3.55 -8.79 -0.52
C LEU A 124 4.35 -9.64 -1.50
N HIS A 125 5.62 -9.90 -1.19
CA HIS A 125 6.40 -10.91 -1.87
C HIS A 125 6.58 -12.10 -0.93
N LEU A 126 5.91 -13.20 -1.25
CA LEU A 126 5.85 -14.41 -0.45
C LEU A 126 6.87 -15.41 -0.96
N GLN A 127 7.85 -15.77 -0.16
CA GLN A 127 8.87 -16.75 -0.52
C GLN A 127 8.59 -18.09 0.17
N PRO A 128 8.18 -19.13 -0.58
CA PRO A 128 7.95 -20.48 -0.05
C PRO A 128 9.25 -21.10 0.48
N LYS A 129 9.15 -21.84 1.59
CA LYS A 129 10.30 -22.51 2.19
C LYS A 129 10.64 -23.87 1.56
N SER A 130 9.63 -24.61 1.15
CA SER A 130 9.77 -26.00 0.73
C SER A 130 9.41 -26.23 -0.73
N LEU A 131 8.39 -25.53 -1.24
CA LEU A 131 7.88 -25.71 -2.59
C LEU A 131 8.43 -24.67 -3.57
N PRO A 132 8.57 -25.00 -4.86
CA PRO A 132 8.75 -23.98 -5.87
C PRO A 132 7.47 -23.12 -5.97
N PHE A 133 7.61 -21.81 -6.13
CA PHE A 133 6.47 -20.87 -6.18
C PHE A 133 5.43 -21.25 -7.23
N ILE A 134 5.86 -21.84 -8.35
CA ILE A 134 4.97 -22.27 -9.44
C ILE A 134 3.96 -23.32 -8.97
N ALA A 135 4.31 -24.17 -8.01
CA ALA A 135 3.38 -25.15 -7.46
C ALA A 135 2.19 -24.50 -6.74
N LEU A 136 2.41 -23.32 -6.13
CA LEU A 136 1.36 -22.54 -5.48
C LEU A 136 0.49 -21.76 -6.48
N LEU A 137 1.04 -21.44 -7.66
CA LEU A 137 0.30 -20.75 -8.72
C LEU A 137 -0.47 -21.71 -9.63
N THR A 138 -0.06 -22.95 -9.74
CA THR A 138 -0.69 -23.96 -10.63
C THR A 138 -2.21 -24.08 -10.46
N PRO A 139 -2.81 -24.03 -9.26
CA PRO A 139 -4.26 -24.10 -9.10
C PRO A 139 -5.03 -22.94 -9.76
N PHE A 140 -4.38 -21.83 -10.05
CA PHE A 140 -4.98 -20.65 -10.69
C PHE A 140 -4.83 -20.65 -12.22
N VAL A 141 -4.08 -21.64 -12.77
CA VAL A 141 -3.91 -21.79 -14.22
C VAL A 141 -5.13 -22.47 -14.80
N ALA A 142 -5.66 -21.92 -15.90
CA ALA A 142 -6.70 -22.62 -16.64
C ALA A 142 -6.17 -23.99 -17.10
N PRO A 143 -6.94 -25.09 -16.91
CA PRO A 143 -6.50 -26.45 -17.27
C PRO A 143 -6.02 -26.58 -18.73
N GLN A 144 -6.60 -25.78 -19.63
CA GLN A 144 -6.22 -25.74 -21.06
C GLN A 144 -4.79 -25.18 -21.27
N LEU A 145 -4.36 -24.24 -20.42
CA LEU A 145 -3.01 -23.70 -20.45
C LEU A 145 -2.00 -24.64 -19.78
N ALA A 146 -2.43 -25.30 -18.69
CA ALA A 146 -1.61 -26.30 -18.02
C ALA A 146 -1.32 -27.54 -18.88
N ALA A 147 -2.16 -27.81 -19.89
CA ALA A 147 -1.98 -28.91 -20.83
C ALA A 147 -1.03 -28.60 -22.00
N LEU A 148 -0.59 -27.34 -22.14
CA LEU A 148 0.43 -26.97 -23.13
C LEU A 148 1.78 -27.46 -22.63
N ASP A 149 2.45 -28.29 -23.45
CA ASP A 149 3.76 -28.91 -23.19
C ASP A 149 4.91 -27.88 -23.32
N SER A 150 4.67 -26.68 -22.80
CA SER A 150 5.64 -25.58 -22.77
C SER A 150 6.13 -25.39 -21.36
N GLU A 151 7.41 -25.14 -21.19
CA GLU A 151 7.94 -24.67 -19.90
C GLU A 151 7.06 -23.50 -19.42
N PRO A 152 6.55 -23.56 -18.17
CA PRO A 152 5.69 -22.51 -17.68
C PRO A 152 6.44 -21.18 -17.77
N VAL A 153 5.95 -20.29 -18.63
CA VAL A 153 6.46 -18.93 -18.70
C VAL A 153 6.28 -18.32 -17.31
N MET A 154 7.34 -17.76 -16.75
CA MET A 154 7.46 -17.32 -15.36
C MET A 154 6.54 -16.14 -14.98
N THR A 155 5.57 -15.79 -15.81
CA THR A 155 4.63 -14.69 -15.60
C THR A 155 3.21 -15.18 -15.83
N MET A 156 2.57 -15.62 -14.75
CA MET A 156 1.16 -15.96 -14.77
C MET A 156 0.44 -15.10 -13.74
N ALA A 157 -0.24 -14.06 -14.22
CA ALA A 157 -1.05 -13.23 -13.34
C ALA A 157 -2.47 -13.79 -13.26
N ALA A 158 -2.94 -14.11 -12.06
CA ALA A 158 -4.36 -14.27 -11.78
C ALA A 158 -4.89 -12.95 -11.24
N VAL A 159 -5.91 -12.39 -11.89
CA VAL A 159 -6.55 -11.15 -11.47
C VAL A 159 -8.02 -11.42 -11.21
N ALA A 160 -8.47 -11.12 -9.99
CA ALA A 160 -9.88 -11.12 -9.62
C ALA A 160 -10.29 -9.72 -9.17
N LYS A 161 -11.47 -9.29 -9.62
CA LYS A 161 -12.01 -7.96 -9.29
C LYS A 161 -13.46 -8.08 -8.84
N TRP A 162 -13.76 -7.50 -7.67
CA TRP A 162 -15.10 -7.25 -7.16
C TRP A 162 -15.39 -5.76 -7.15
N ALA A 163 -16.58 -5.34 -6.75
CA ALA A 163 -16.97 -3.92 -6.78
C ALA A 163 -15.96 -2.97 -6.10
N HIS A 164 -15.43 -3.36 -4.95
CA HIS A 164 -14.52 -2.53 -4.14
C HIS A 164 -13.20 -3.23 -3.77
N HIS A 165 -12.90 -4.34 -4.40
CA HIS A 165 -11.75 -5.16 -4.09
C HIS A 165 -11.15 -5.75 -5.36
N LYS A 166 -9.83 -5.68 -5.49
CA LYS A 166 -9.09 -6.30 -6.59
C LYS A 166 -7.89 -7.03 -6.03
N VAL A 167 -7.65 -8.24 -6.51
CA VAL A 167 -6.52 -9.08 -6.14
C VAL A 167 -5.73 -9.44 -7.39
N THR A 168 -4.41 -9.36 -7.30
CA THR A 168 -3.47 -9.83 -8.31
C THR A 168 -2.51 -10.81 -7.65
N ILE A 169 -2.34 -11.99 -8.25
CA ILE A 169 -1.38 -13.02 -7.82
C ILE A 169 -0.50 -13.34 -9.03
N ASP A 170 0.82 -13.22 -8.89
CA ASP A 170 1.78 -13.42 -9.98
C ASP A 170 3.10 -13.98 -9.44
N GLY A 171 4.02 -14.38 -10.33
CA GLY A 171 5.41 -14.58 -9.98
C GLY A 171 6.09 -13.26 -9.61
N SER A 172 6.97 -13.29 -8.61
CA SER A 172 7.70 -12.08 -8.22
C SER A 172 8.73 -11.69 -9.27
N GLY A 173 8.68 -10.45 -9.76
CA GLY A 173 9.70 -9.90 -10.65
C GLY A 173 10.98 -9.44 -9.95
N VAL A 174 11.03 -9.46 -8.61
CA VAL A 174 12.17 -8.94 -7.82
C VAL A 174 12.84 -9.99 -6.93
N LEU A 175 12.13 -11.07 -6.59
CA LEU A 175 12.64 -12.16 -5.77
C LEU A 175 12.55 -13.48 -6.52
N ALA A 176 13.63 -14.24 -6.53
CA ALA A 176 13.64 -15.60 -7.06
C ALA A 176 12.78 -16.53 -6.19
N ASN A 177 12.07 -17.46 -6.83
CA ASN A 177 11.19 -18.43 -6.17
C ASN A 177 10.19 -17.77 -5.20
N ALA A 178 9.53 -16.68 -5.62
CA ALA A 178 8.58 -15.96 -4.81
C ALA A 178 7.31 -15.62 -5.60
N ILE A 179 6.20 -15.47 -4.87
CA ILE A 179 4.92 -15.00 -5.38
C ILE A 179 4.78 -13.52 -5.07
N PHE A 180 4.29 -12.75 -6.01
CA PHE A 180 3.78 -11.41 -5.82
C PHE A 180 2.27 -11.47 -5.57
N LEU A 181 1.85 -11.03 -4.41
CA LEU A 181 0.45 -10.88 -4.01
C LEU A 181 0.15 -9.39 -3.83
N ARG A 182 -0.80 -8.87 -4.57
CA ARG A 182 -1.29 -7.50 -4.43
C ARG A 182 -2.80 -7.50 -4.26
N PHE A 183 -3.30 -6.79 -3.26
CA PHE A 183 -4.72 -6.54 -3.10
C PHE A 183 -4.99 -5.05 -2.87
N GLU A 184 -6.05 -4.60 -3.50
CA GLU A 184 -6.49 -3.21 -3.52
C GLU A 184 -7.92 -3.16 -3.00
N ARG A 185 -8.23 -2.22 -2.11
CA ARG A 185 -9.58 -2.05 -1.58
C ARG A 185 -9.94 -0.58 -1.46
N GLU A 186 -11.16 -0.27 -1.88
CA GLU A 186 -11.79 1.03 -1.68
C GLU A 186 -12.67 1.00 -0.43
N PHE A 187 -12.60 2.08 0.36
CA PHE A 187 -13.38 2.29 1.57
C PHE A 187 -14.15 3.61 1.46
N PRO A 188 -15.35 3.70 2.06
CA PRO A 188 -16.07 4.95 2.15
C PRO A 188 -15.29 5.98 2.98
N SER A 189 -15.55 7.26 2.75
CA SER A 189 -14.89 8.36 3.49
C SER A 189 -15.06 8.26 5.01
N ALA A 190 -16.18 7.72 5.48
CA ALA A 190 -16.49 7.54 6.90
C ALA A 190 -15.76 6.37 7.58
N ALA A 191 -15.11 5.46 6.81
CA ALA A 191 -14.41 4.31 7.41
C ALA A 191 -13.29 4.77 8.35
N THR A 192 -13.24 4.20 9.54
CA THR A 192 -12.16 4.45 10.51
C THR A 192 -10.90 3.67 10.17
N TYR A 193 -9.76 4.09 10.71
CA TYR A 193 -8.49 3.37 10.50
C TYR A 193 -8.52 1.95 11.09
N ASP A 194 -9.21 1.75 12.23
CA ASP A 194 -9.34 0.42 12.84
C ASP A 194 -10.18 -0.52 11.97
N GLU A 195 -11.27 -0.03 11.38
CA GLU A 195 -12.07 -0.80 10.43
C GLU A 195 -11.29 -1.17 9.19
N ILE A 196 -10.49 -0.23 8.64
CA ILE A 196 -9.61 -0.45 7.49
C ILE A 196 -8.56 -1.51 7.83
N ALA A 197 -7.85 -1.37 8.95
CA ALA A 197 -6.82 -2.31 9.39
C ALA A 197 -7.38 -3.72 9.62
N ALA A 198 -8.54 -3.82 10.30
CA ALA A 198 -9.21 -5.10 10.53
C ALA A 198 -9.62 -5.79 9.22
N GLN A 199 -10.15 -5.01 8.25
CA GLN A 199 -10.55 -5.56 6.97
C GLN A 199 -9.34 -6.01 6.13
N LEU A 200 -8.25 -5.22 6.09
CA LEU A 200 -7.04 -5.60 5.35
C LEU A 200 -6.39 -6.85 5.92
N ARG A 201 -6.37 -6.99 7.25
CA ARG A 201 -5.87 -8.20 7.91
C ARG A 201 -6.70 -9.43 7.53
N LYS A 202 -8.03 -9.28 7.52
CA LYS A 202 -8.93 -10.35 7.09
C LYS A 202 -8.70 -10.72 5.61
N ASP A 203 -8.54 -9.73 4.74
CA ASP A 203 -8.25 -9.94 3.32
C ASP A 203 -6.95 -10.74 3.13
N GLU A 204 -5.90 -10.39 3.86
CA GLU A 204 -4.63 -11.12 3.85
C GLU A 204 -4.78 -12.57 4.33
N GLU A 205 -5.45 -12.78 5.47
CA GLU A 205 -5.71 -14.12 6.01
C GLU A 205 -6.51 -14.99 5.02
N ASP A 206 -7.53 -14.42 4.37
CA ASP A 206 -8.34 -15.13 3.39
C ASP A 206 -7.53 -15.47 2.12
N LEU A 207 -6.66 -14.55 1.66
CA LEU A 207 -5.79 -14.79 0.51
C LEU A 207 -4.72 -15.84 0.81
N PHE A 208 -4.15 -15.86 2.02
CA PHE A 208 -3.20 -16.89 2.44
C PHE A 208 -3.85 -18.27 2.47
N LYS A 209 -5.10 -18.37 2.94
CA LYS A 209 -5.89 -19.63 2.87
C LYS A 209 -6.14 -20.08 1.43
N ILE A 210 -6.47 -19.16 0.53
CA ILE A 210 -6.69 -19.45 -0.89
C ILE A 210 -5.40 -19.96 -1.54
N LEU A 211 -4.24 -19.37 -1.21
CA LEU A 211 -2.93 -19.79 -1.67
C LEU A 211 -2.44 -21.10 -1.00
N GLY A 212 -3.07 -21.52 0.10
CA GLY A 212 -2.62 -22.68 0.89
C GLY A 212 -1.29 -22.42 1.62
N VAL A 213 -1.03 -21.17 2.01
CA VAL A 213 0.21 -20.75 2.68
C VAL A 213 -0.05 -20.24 4.11
N GLU A 214 0.98 -20.25 4.93
CA GLU A 214 1.02 -19.68 6.28
C GLU A 214 2.32 -18.92 6.48
N GLU A 215 2.25 -17.72 7.07
CA GLU A 215 3.42 -16.92 7.36
C GLU A 215 4.26 -17.55 8.48
N ASP A 216 5.54 -17.76 8.18
CA ASP A 216 6.51 -18.15 9.21
C ASP A 216 6.96 -16.91 10.00
N ARG A 217 6.41 -16.76 11.17
CA ARG A 217 6.71 -15.64 12.07
C ARG A 217 7.92 -15.88 12.97
N GLY A 218 8.72 -16.93 12.68
CA GLY A 218 10.06 -17.23 13.18
C GLY A 218 10.24 -17.11 14.70
#